data_32cb5fc97947a081fdee017b242ecbb6
#
_entry.id   32cb5fc97947a081fdee017b242ecbb6
#
_cell.length_a   1.000
_cell.length_b   1.000
_cell.length_c   1.000
_cell.angle_alpha   90.00
_cell.angle_beta   90.00
_cell.angle_gamma   90.00
#
_symmetry.space_group_name_H-M   'P 1'
#
loop_
_entity.id
_entity.type
_entity.pdbx_description
1 polymer ?
#
loop_
_entity_poly.entity_id
_entity_poly.type
_entity_poly.pdbx_seq_one_letter_code
_entity_poly.pdbx_strand_id
1 'polypeptide(L)'
;MNIELKDLSHNPVYAQVREQIESQIKNKTLASGEPLPSPAALAQKLSVDKGEIQRAYFELEQLGLITKHTGKDFLGKPRIDYRVAISNAR
;
A
#
# COMPACT_ATOMS: atom_id res chain seq x y z
N MET A 1 5.39 -6.16 -6.07
CA MET A 1 5.74 -5.56 -4.76
C MET A 1 6.21 -6.65 -3.82
N ASN A 2 7.34 -6.43 -3.20
CA ASN A 2 7.93 -7.42 -2.30
C ASN A 2 8.13 -6.79 -0.93
N ILE A 3 7.47 -7.36 0.09
CA ILE A 3 7.56 -6.87 1.47
C ILE A 3 8.14 -7.97 2.34
N GLU A 4 9.20 -7.66 3.08
CA GLU A 4 9.82 -8.58 4.02
C GLU A 4 9.76 -7.99 5.42
N LEU A 5 9.10 -8.70 6.33
CA LEU A 5 8.99 -8.24 7.71
C LEU A 5 10.14 -8.80 8.52
N LYS A 6 10.73 -7.93 9.33
CA LYS A 6 11.85 -8.30 10.21
C LYS A 6 11.43 -8.21 11.65
N ASP A 7 12.36 -8.47 12.56
CA ASP A 7 12.11 -8.37 13.99
C ASP A 7 11.38 -7.05 14.31
N LEU A 8 10.28 -7.16 15.04
CA LEU A 8 9.37 -6.05 15.28
C LEU A 8 9.68 -5.30 16.56
N SER A 9 10.76 -5.63 17.27
CA SER A 9 11.05 -5.03 18.55
C SER A 9 11.29 -3.52 18.47
N HIS A 10 11.75 -3.02 17.34
CA HIS A 10 12.06 -1.61 17.15
C HIS A 10 11.23 -0.93 16.10
N ASN A 11 10.52 -1.71 15.27
CA ASN A 11 9.83 -1.11 14.14
C ASN A 11 8.53 -1.88 13.90
N PRO A 12 7.37 -1.28 14.20
CA PRO A 12 6.10 -1.98 14.07
C PRO A 12 5.79 -2.34 12.61
N VAL A 13 4.88 -3.31 12.45
CA VAL A 13 4.52 -3.84 11.13
C VAL A 13 4.13 -2.72 10.18
N TYR A 14 3.24 -1.82 10.59
CA TYR A 14 2.78 -0.76 9.67
C TYR A 14 3.93 0.11 9.19
N ALA A 15 4.89 0.40 10.05
CA ALA A 15 6.03 1.23 9.68
C ALA A 15 6.93 0.51 8.70
N GLN A 16 7.18 -0.79 8.92
CA GLN A 16 7.98 -1.57 7.98
C GLN A 16 7.33 -1.64 6.61
N VAL A 17 6.02 -1.86 6.57
CA VAL A 17 5.28 -1.93 5.30
C VAL A 17 5.34 -0.58 4.60
N ARG A 18 5.04 0.51 5.32
CA ARG A 18 5.07 1.85 4.76
C ARG A 18 6.44 2.19 4.18
N GLU A 19 7.51 1.94 4.94
CA GLU A 19 8.86 2.29 4.50
C GLU A 19 9.29 1.51 3.28
N GLN A 20 8.93 0.23 3.21
CA GLN A 20 9.31 -0.58 2.05
C GLN A 20 8.55 -0.17 0.80
N ILE A 21 7.25 0.13 0.93
CA ILE A 21 6.47 0.60 -0.22
C ILE A 21 7.00 1.96 -0.66
N GLU A 22 7.25 2.87 0.27
CA GLU A 22 7.80 4.17 -0.05
C GLU A 22 9.12 4.05 -0.81
N SER A 23 10.01 3.20 -0.35
CA SER A 23 11.30 2.97 -0.99
C SER A 23 11.12 2.44 -2.41
N GLN A 24 10.20 1.49 -2.59
CA GLN A 24 9.97 0.89 -3.91
C GLN A 24 9.35 1.89 -4.88
N ILE A 25 8.54 2.82 -4.39
CA ILE A 25 8.00 3.89 -5.23
C ILE A 25 9.12 4.85 -5.63
N LYS A 26 9.97 5.22 -4.68
CA LYS A 26 11.04 6.18 -4.93
C LYS A 26 12.11 5.62 -5.87
N ASN A 27 12.42 4.34 -5.76
CA ASN A 27 13.42 3.72 -6.65
C ASN A 27 12.79 3.14 -7.93
N LYS A 28 11.48 3.37 -8.11
CA LYS A 28 10.72 2.99 -9.31
C LYS A 28 10.59 1.48 -9.51
N THR A 29 10.80 0.69 -8.47
CA THR A 29 10.44 -0.73 -8.49
C THR A 29 8.93 -0.87 -8.61
N LEU A 30 8.18 0.04 -7.98
CA LEU A 30 6.74 0.19 -8.20
C LEU A 30 6.54 1.36 -9.17
N ALA A 31 5.93 1.08 -10.29
CA ALA A 31 5.73 2.07 -11.34
C ALA A 31 4.59 3.03 -10.99
N SER A 32 4.68 4.24 -11.55
CA SER A 32 3.61 5.23 -11.43
C SER A 32 2.29 4.65 -11.96
N GLY A 33 1.23 4.75 -11.18
CA GLY A 33 -0.08 4.24 -11.56
C GLY A 33 -0.27 2.74 -11.35
N GLU A 34 0.76 2.04 -10.89
CA GLU A 34 0.68 0.59 -10.70
C GLU A 34 -0.32 0.25 -9.60
N PRO A 35 -1.22 -0.74 -9.84
CA PRO A 35 -2.16 -1.13 -8.80
C PRO A 35 -1.46 -1.84 -7.65
N LEU A 36 -1.93 -1.59 -6.43
CA LEU A 36 -1.42 -2.20 -5.23
C LEU A 36 -2.43 -3.25 -4.74
N PRO A 37 -1.97 -4.29 -4.04
CA PRO A 37 -2.91 -5.25 -3.45
C PRO A 37 -3.79 -4.56 -2.42
N SER A 38 -4.99 -5.08 -2.21
CA SER A 38 -5.86 -4.54 -1.16
C SER A 38 -5.21 -4.78 0.20
N PRO A 39 -5.55 -3.95 1.21
CA PRO A 39 -5.02 -4.19 2.55
C PRO A 39 -5.30 -5.60 3.07
N ALA A 40 -6.49 -6.14 2.79
CA ALA A 40 -6.84 -7.48 3.24
C ALA A 40 -5.96 -8.54 2.55
N ALA A 41 -5.74 -8.40 1.25
CA ALA A 41 -4.91 -9.34 0.50
C ALA A 41 -3.46 -9.32 0.98
N LEU A 42 -2.92 -8.12 1.19
CA LEU A 42 -1.54 -8.00 1.65
C LEU A 42 -1.39 -8.51 3.08
N ALA A 43 -2.37 -8.22 3.94
CA ALA A 43 -2.34 -8.71 5.32
C ALA A 43 -2.34 -10.23 5.35
N GLN A 44 -3.15 -10.85 4.51
CA GLN A 44 -3.19 -12.31 4.43
C GLN A 44 -1.86 -12.87 3.93
N LYS A 45 -1.30 -12.25 2.91
CA LYS A 45 -0.02 -12.69 2.36
C LYS A 45 1.10 -12.59 3.38
N LEU A 46 1.11 -11.55 4.20
CA LEU A 46 2.15 -11.33 5.20
C LEU A 46 1.83 -11.96 6.56
N SER A 47 0.64 -12.54 6.70
CA SER A 47 0.16 -13.12 7.96
C SER A 47 0.17 -12.10 9.10
N VAL A 48 -0.33 -10.91 8.83
CA VAL A 48 -0.42 -9.83 9.81
C VAL A 48 -1.85 -9.32 9.88
N ASP A 49 -2.11 -8.48 10.90
CA ASP A 49 -3.41 -7.88 11.08
C ASP A 49 -3.69 -6.87 9.96
N LYS A 50 -4.89 -6.92 9.40
CA LYS A 50 -5.32 -6.00 8.34
C LYS A 50 -5.19 -4.54 8.77
N GLY A 51 -5.45 -4.25 10.06
CA GLY A 51 -5.33 -2.89 10.57
C GLY A 51 -3.94 -2.30 10.40
N GLU A 52 -2.91 -3.13 10.49
CA GLU A 52 -1.53 -2.67 10.27
C GLU A 52 -1.34 -2.22 8.82
N ILE A 53 -1.89 -2.97 7.88
CA ILE A 53 -1.76 -2.61 6.47
C ILE A 53 -2.60 -1.38 6.15
N GLN A 54 -3.81 -1.29 6.71
CA GLN A 54 -4.65 -0.12 6.52
C GLN A 54 -3.95 1.15 7.02
N ARG A 55 -3.28 1.07 8.15
CA ARG A 55 -2.54 2.21 8.68
C ARG A 55 -1.37 2.60 7.77
N ALA A 56 -0.63 1.62 7.27
CA ALA A 56 0.47 1.89 6.36
C ALA A 56 -0.02 2.59 5.09
N TYR A 57 -1.11 2.08 4.51
CA TYR A 57 -1.69 2.68 3.31
C TYR A 57 -2.22 4.08 3.58
N PHE A 58 -2.85 4.27 4.72
CA PHE A 58 -3.33 5.61 5.09
C PHE A 58 -2.18 6.61 5.14
N GLU A 59 -1.07 6.23 5.77
CA GLU A 59 0.07 7.13 5.86
C GLU A 59 0.71 7.38 4.50
N LEU A 60 0.79 6.36 3.64
CA LEU A 60 1.30 6.55 2.29
C LEU A 60 0.40 7.48 1.48
N GLU A 61 -0.90 7.39 1.68
CA GLU A 61 -1.86 8.27 1.04
C GLU A 61 -1.66 9.71 1.50
N GLN A 62 -1.46 9.91 2.81
CA GLN A 62 -1.20 11.24 3.36
C GLN A 62 0.09 11.84 2.81
N LEU A 63 1.07 11.01 2.51
CA LEU A 63 2.33 11.46 1.91
C LEU A 63 2.20 11.71 0.41
N GLY A 64 1.05 11.41 -0.18
CA GLY A 64 0.85 11.61 -1.61
C GLY A 64 1.52 10.55 -2.48
N LEU A 65 1.92 9.43 -1.90
CA LEU A 65 2.64 8.39 -2.64
C LEU A 65 1.72 7.36 -3.27
N ILE A 66 0.52 7.20 -2.72
CA ILE A 66 -0.50 6.32 -3.29
C ILE A 66 -1.83 7.04 -3.33
N THR A 67 -2.73 6.56 -4.17
CA THR A 67 -4.06 7.12 -4.30
C THR A 67 -5.10 6.03 -4.07
N LYS A 68 -6.24 6.45 -3.53
CA LYS A 68 -7.36 5.57 -3.24
C LYS A 68 -8.46 5.87 -4.24
N HIS A 69 -8.94 4.84 -4.90
CA HIS A 69 -10.01 4.99 -5.89
C HIS A 69 -11.21 4.18 -5.44
N THR A 70 -12.38 4.80 -5.46
CA THR A 70 -13.62 4.14 -5.11
C THR A 70 -14.49 3.98 -6.35
N GLY A 71 -15.23 2.89 -6.38
CA GLY A 71 -16.13 2.62 -7.50
C GLY A 71 -17.06 1.49 -7.12
N LYS A 72 -17.60 0.83 -8.14
CA LYS A 72 -18.49 -0.31 -7.94
C LYS A 72 -18.05 -1.44 -8.84
N ASP A 73 -18.20 -2.68 -8.34
CA ASP A 73 -17.94 -3.84 -9.16
C ASP A 73 -19.17 -4.11 -10.06
N PHE A 74 -19.11 -5.18 -10.86
CA PHE A 74 -20.19 -5.47 -11.79
C PHE A 74 -21.50 -5.87 -11.09
N LEU A 75 -21.45 -6.17 -9.79
CA LEU A 75 -22.64 -6.46 -9.00
C LEU A 75 -23.19 -5.22 -8.29
N GLY A 76 -22.56 -4.05 -8.52
CA GLY A 76 -22.95 -2.80 -7.88
C GLY A 76 -22.46 -2.63 -6.46
N LYS A 77 -21.58 -3.50 -5.99
CA LYS A 77 -21.03 -3.41 -4.63
C LYS A 77 -19.88 -2.42 -4.59
N PRO A 78 -19.70 -1.67 -3.49
CA PRO A 78 -18.59 -0.74 -3.38
C PRO A 78 -17.25 -1.46 -3.53
N ARG A 79 -16.34 -0.81 -4.22
CA ARG A 79 -15.00 -1.33 -4.45
C ARG A 79 -13.98 -0.24 -4.18
N ILE A 80 -12.90 -0.58 -3.48
CA ILE A 80 -11.82 0.34 -3.18
C ILE A 80 -10.53 -0.23 -3.74
N ASP A 81 -9.86 0.56 -4.57
CA ASP A 81 -8.57 0.19 -5.15
C ASP A 81 -7.52 1.19 -4.73
N TYR A 82 -6.31 0.72 -4.54
CA TYR A 82 -5.16 1.59 -4.27
C TYR A 82 -4.17 1.46 -5.42
N ARG A 83 -3.57 2.59 -5.79
CA ARG A 83 -2.57 2.65 -6.87
C ARG A 83 -1.43 3.55 -6.45
N VAL A 84 -0.26 3.29 -7.02
CA VAL A 84 0.86 4.22 -6.88
C VAL A 84 0.45 5.54 -7.54
N ALA A 85 0.71 6.65 -6.87
CA ALA A 85 0.35 7.96 -7.40
C ALA A 85 1.09 8.20 -8.71
N ILE A 86 0.42 8.87 -9.65
CA ILE A 86 1.03 9.22 -10.93
C ILE A 86 2.01 10.35 -10.68
N SER A 87 3.26 10.12 -11.06
CA SER A 87 4.30 11.12 -10.87
C SER A 87 4.18 12.18 -11.95
N ASN A 88 4.10 13.45 -11.53
CA ASN A 88 4.14 14.59 -12.44
C ASN A 88 5.57 15.10 -12.49
N ALA A 89 6.47 14.24 -12.91
CA ALA A 89 7.88 14.59 -12.99
C ALA A 89 8.07 15.78 -13.92
N ARG A 90 8.96 16.64 -13.54
CA ARG A 90 9.25 17.83 -14.33
C ARG A 90 10.73 17.88 -14.65
#